data_f3227890ea983370ba8d76299afb7781
#
_entry.id   f3227890ea983370ba8d76299afb7781
#
_cell.length_a   1.000
_cell.length_b   1.000
_cell.length_c   1.000
_cell.angle_alpha   90.00
_cell.angle_beta   90.00
_cell.angle_gamma   90.00
#
_symmetry.space_group_name_H-M   'P 1'
#
loop_
_entity.id
_entity.type
_entity.pdbx_description
1 polymer ?
#
loop_
_entity_poly.entity_id
_entity_poly.type
_entity_poly.pdbx_seq_one_letter_code
_entity_poly.pdbx_strand_id
1 'polypeptide(L)'
;MCSKSELQIILSEIAKTARETFGEHLDSVILYGSYARGDYTPDSDVDIMILVKGIAPEDLWRYKKPIIKAESELGLQFDLVISSTIKDIETFNMYLDVLPFYQNVMKEGIKVA
;
A
#
# COMPACT_ATOMS: atom_id res chain seq x y z
N MET A 1 3.12 17.89 -3.14
CA MET A 1 2.24 17.29 -2.10
C MET A 1 0.82 17.33 -2.61
N CYS A 2 0.05 16.29 -2.35
CA CYS A 2 -1.32 16.23 -2.85
C CYS A 2 -2.32 16.70 -1.79
N SER A 3 -3.49 17.16 -2.26
CA SER A 3 -4.59 17.51 -1.39
C SER A 3 -5.25 16.26 -0.81
N LYS A 4 -6.13 16.44 0.17
CA LYS A 4 -6.91 15.36 0.76
C LYS A 4 -7.76 14.62 -0.28
N SER A 5 -8.40 15.37 -1.19
CA SER A 5 -9.22 14.77 -2.24
C SER A 5 -8.38 14.03 -3.28
N GLU A 6 -7.20 14.54 -3.61
CA GLU A 6 -6.27 13.84 -4.50
C GLU A 6 -5.76 12.56 -3.87
N LEU A 7 -5.43 12.57 -2.58
CA LEU A 7 -5.02 11.37 -1.85
C LEU A 7 -6.13 10.31 -1.89
N GLN A 8 -7.38 10.71 -1.71
CA GLN A 8 -8.52 9.80 -1.78
C GLN A 8 -8.64 9.14 -3.16
N ILE A 9 -8.42 9.90 -4.24
CA ILE A 9 -8.42 9.35 -5.60
C ILE A 9 -7.31 8.32 -5.76
N ILE A 10 -6.10 8.64 -5.30
CA ILE A 10 -4.95 7.75 -5.38
C ILE A 10 -5.26 6.44 -4.64
N LEU A 11 -5.73 6.53 -3.41
CA LEU A 11 -6.03 5.36 -2.58
C LEU A 11 -7.15 4.51 -3.18
N SER A 12 -8.19 5.14 -3.74
CA SER A 12 -9.28 4.42 -4.40
C SER A 12 -8.80 3.66 -5.62
N GLU A 13 -7.95 4.26 -6.43
CA GLU A 13 -7.42 3.62 -7.63
C GLU A 13 -6.48 2.47 -7.31
N ILE A 14 -5.60 2.64 -6.32
CA ILE A 14 -4.72 1.55 -5.87
C ILE A 14 -5.54 0.40 -5.28
N ALA A 15 -6.53 0.71 -4.46
CA ALA A 15 -7.41 -0.31 -3.87
C ALA A 15 -8.18 -1.09 -4.95
N LYS A 16 -8.68 -0.37 -5.96
CA LYS A 16 -9.36 -0.99 -7.09
C LYS A 16 -8.43 -1.93 -7.85
N THR A 17 -7.23 -1.48 -8.16
CA THR A 17 -6.23 -2.29 -8.86
C THR A 17 -5.85 -3.52 -8.03
N ALA A 18 -5.70 -3.37 -6.72
CA ALA A 18 -5.41 -4.48 -5.82
C ALA A 18 -6.55 -5.51 -5.82
N ARG A 19 -7.79 -5.06 -5.77
CA ARG A 19 -8.95 -5.96 -5.85
C ARG A 19 -9.01 -6.71 -7.17
N GLU A 20 -8.75 -6.02 -8.27
CA GLU A 20 -8.72 -6.63 -9.60
C GLU A 20 -7.57 -7.63 -9.76
N THR A 21 -6.41 -7.32 -9.18
CA THR A 21 -5.20 -8.14 -9.29
C THR A 21 -5.27 -9.39 -8.41
N PHE A 22 -5.70 -9.23 -7.15
CA PHE A 22 -5.65 -10.31 -6.16
C PHE A 22 -7.01 -10.97 -5.91
N GLY A 23 -8.11 -10.30 -6.21
CA GLY A 23 -9.44 -10.85 -6.00
C GLY A 23 -9.66 -11.28 -4.55
N GLU A 24 -10.06 -12.54 -4.35
CA GLU A 24 -10.29 -13.09 -3.01
C GLU A 24 -9.02 -13.28 -2.19
N HIS A 25 -7.84 -13.18 -2.81
CA HIS A 25 -6.57 -13.24 -2.09
C HIS A 25 -6.22 -11.90 -1.43
N LEU A 26 -6.92 -10.83 -1.74
CA LEU A 26 -6.68 -9.54 -1.07
C LEU A 26 -7.17 -9.59 0.37
N ASP A 27 -6.27 -9.35 1.32
CA ASP A 27 -6.64 -9.23 2.73
C ASP A 27 -6.97 -7.79 3.08
N SER A 28 -6.05 -6.88 2.80
CA SER A 28 -6.27 -5.45 3.10
C SER A 28 -5.29 -4.56 2.34
N VAL A 29 -5.66 -3.29 2.23
CA VAL A 29 -4.80 -2.22 1.72
C VAL A 29 -4.70 -1.17 2.81
N ILE A 30 -3.49 -0.82 3.20
CA ILE A 30 -3.24 0.06 4.34
C ILE A 30 -2.35 1.23 3.90
N LEU A 31 -2.81 2.45 4.15
CA LEU A 31 -1.97 3.65 4.03
C LEU A 31 -1.15 3.76 5.30
N TYR A 32 0.18 3.89 5.18
CA TYR A 32 1.04 4.10 6.33
C TYR A 32 2.04 5.22 6.05
N GLY A 33 2.96 5.46 6.97
CA GLY A 33 3.96 6.50 6.80
C GLY A 33 3.40 7.90 7.06
N SER A 34 4.07 8.92 6.52
CA SER A 34 3.78 10.31 6.84
C SER A 34 2.38 10.77 6.44
N TYR A 35 1.84 10.28 5.33
CA TYR A 35 0.47 10.63 4.93
C TYR A 35 -0.58 10.05 5.88
N ALA A 36 -0.30 8.91 6.49
CA ALA A 36 -1.21 8.33 7.48
C ALA A 36 -1.12 9.07 8.82
N ARG A 37 0.09 9.47 9.22
CA ARG A 37 0.31 10.20 10.47
C ARG A 37 -0.12 11.66 10.39
N GLY A 38 -0.14 12.24 9.19
CA GLY A 38 -0.45 13.65 9.01
C GLY A 38 0.74 14.59 9.06
N ASP A 39 1.96 14.05 9.17
CA ASP A 39 3.19 14.84 9.25
C ASP A 39 3.95 14.90 7.91
N TYR A 40 3.23 14.71 6.81
CA TYR A 40 3.82 14.70 5.48
C TYR A 40 4.30 16.10 5.06
N THR A 41 5.31 16.08 4.17
CA THR A 41 5.90 17.27 3.55
C THR A 41 5.73 17.16 2.03
N PRO A 42 6.08 18.22 1.27
CA PRO A 42 6.04 18.12 -0.21
C PRO A 42 6.90 17.01 -0.80
N ASP A 43 7.92 16.56 -0.08
CA ASP A 43 8.82 15.49 -0.53
C ASP A 43 8.40 14.10 -0.05
N SER A 44 7.31 13.99 0.70
CA SER A 44 6.84 12.70 1.23
C SER A 44 6.27 11.81 0.14
N ASP A 45 6.58 10.52 0.23
CA ASP A 45 5.97 9.49 -0.61
C ASP A 45 4.63 9.05 -0.02
N VAL A 46 3.75 8.53 -0.87
CA VAL A 46 2.52 7.87 -0.42
C VAL A 46 2.86 6.39 -0.23
N ASP A 47 2.91 5.95 1.02
CA ASP A 47 3.30 4.58 1.38
C ASP A 47 2.07 3.69 1.59
N ILE A 48 1.99 2.60 0.82
CA ILE A 48 0.84 1.70 0.83
C ILE A 48 1.33 0.27 1.06
N MET A 49 0.67 -0.43 1.99
CA MET A 49 0.90 -1.86 2.23
C MET A 49 -0.30 -2.64 1.67
N ILE A 50 -0.01 -3.58 0.78
CA ILE A 50 -1.02 -4.49 0.24
C ILE A 50 -0.77 -5.85 0.88
N LEU A 51 -1.71 -6.30 1.72
CA LEU A 51 -1.62 -7.58 2.40
C LEU A 51 -2.48 -8.60 1.67
N VAL A 52 -1.90 -9.75 1.39
CA VAL A 52 -2.55 -10.83 0.63
C VAL A 52 -2.51 -12.13 1.42
N LYS A 53 -3.42 -13.04 1.08
CA LYS A 53 -3.53 -14.35 1.70
C LYS A 53 -3.60 -15.42 0.62
N GLY A 54 -3.17 -16.65 0.95
CA GLY A 54 -3.27 -17.77 0.02
C GLY A 54 -2.32 -17.71 -1.16
N ILE A 55 -1.30 -16.85 -1.11
CA ILE A 55 -0.25 -16.74 -2.13
C ILE A 55 1.09 -16.87 -1.41
N ALA A 56 1.95 -17.77 -1.88
CA ALA A 56 3.26 -17.95 -1.30
C ALA A 56 4.13 -16.70 -1.52
N PRO A 57 5.01 -16.33 -0.55
CA PRO A 57 5.86 -15.15 -0.70
C PRO A 57 6.69 -15.15 -1.97
N GLU A 58 7.18 -16.31 -2.39
CA GLU A 58 8.00 -16.46 -3.60
C GLU A 58 7.23 -16.23 -4.89
N ASP A 59 5.90 -16.23 -4.84
CA ASP A 59 5.05 -16.02 -6.01
C ASP A 59 4.52 -14.59 -6.12
N LEU A 60 4.74 -13.75 -5.13
CA LEU A 60 4.18 -12.38 -5.10
C LEU A 60 4.68 -11.52 -6.26
N TRP A 61 5.88 -11.75 -6.75
CA TRP A 61 6.46 -10.98 -7.86
C TRP A 61 5.61 -11.05 -9.13
N ARG A 62 4.83 -12.12 -9.28
CA ARG A 62 3.97 -12.34 -10.45
C ARG A 62 2.82 -11.34 -10.54
N TYR A 63 2.48 -10.72 -9.41
CA TYR A 63 1.33 -9.81 -9.29
C TYR A 63 1.74 -8.34 -9.29
N LYS A 64 3.04 -8.04 -9.34
CA LYS A 64 3.53 -6.66 -9.18
C LYS A 64 3.23 -5.75 -10.37
N LYS A 65 3.22 -6.30 -11.57
CA LYS A 65 3.14 -5.47 -12.79
C LYS A 65 1.93 -4.53 -12.83
N PRO A 66 0.70 -4.97 -12.57
CA PRO A 66 -0.44 -4.05 -12.58
C PRO A 66 -0.34 -2.97 -11.49
N ILE A 67 0.21 -3.34 -10.34
CA ILE A 67 0.38 -2.40 -9.22
C ILE A 67 1.41 -1.33 -9.58
N ILE A 68 2.55 -1.73 -10.13
CA ILE A 68 3.59 -0.78 -10.56
C ILE A 68 3.06 0.16 -11.64
N LYS A 69 2.27 -0.37 -12.57
CA LYS A 69 1.67 0.45 -13.62
C LYS A 69 0.75 1.50 -13.03
N ALA A 70 -0.11 1.12 -12.09
CA ALA A 70 -1.01 2.07 -11.43
C ALA A 70 -0.25 3.14 -10.66
N GLU A 71 0.80 2.74 -9.90
CA GLU A 71 1.66 3.67 -9.17
C GLU A 71 2.30 4.70 -10.11
N SER A 72 2.82 4.23 -11.23
CA SER A 72 3.51 5.09 -12.18
C SER A 72 2.56 6.11 -12.83
N GLU A 73 1.38 5.65 -13.24
CA GLU A 73 0.37 6.51 -13.85
C GLU A 73 -0.13 7.57 -12.88
N LEU A 74 -0.45 7.17 -11.66
CA LEU A 74 -0.93 8.09 -10.62
C LEU A 74 0.18 9.04 -10.17
N GLY A 75 1.41 8.54 -10.06
CA GLY A 75 2.56 9.37 -9.71
C GLY A 75 2.81 10.48 -10.72
N LEU A 76 2.67 10.18 -12.00
CA LEU A 76 2.78 11.17 -13.07
C LEU A 76 1.62 12.16 -13.03
N GLN A 77 0.40 11.66 -12.81
CA GLN A 77 -0.80 12.48 -12.79
C GLN A 77 -0.77 13.51 -11.65
N PHE A 78 -0.32 13.11 -10.47
CA PHE A 78 -0.37 13.93 -9.27
C PHE A 78 1.00 14.48 -8.84
N ASP A 79 2.04 14.24 -9.64
CA ASP A 79 3.41 14.72 -9.40
C ASP A 79 3.94 14.34 -8.01
N LEU A 80 3.91 13.03 -7.73
CA LEU A 80 4.43 12.48 -6.48
C LEU A 80 4.86 11.03 -6.67
N VAL A 81 5.50 10.47 -5.64
CA VAL A 81 5.92 9.06 -5.64
C VAL A 81 4.94 8.25 -4.80
N ILE A 82 4.45 7.16 -5.38
CA ILE A 82 3.62 6.18 -4.69
C ILE A 82 4.44 4.92 -4.54
N SER A 83 4.59 4.44 -3.30
CA SER A 83 5.39 3.27 -2.99
C SER A 83 4.51 2.20 -2.35
N SER A 84 4.21 1.13 -3.09
CA SER A 84 3.43 0.01 -2.57
C SER A 84 4.33 -1.16 -2.23
N THR A 85 4.08 -1.78 -1.09
CA THR A 85 4.73 -3.03 -0.67
C THR A 85 3.67 -4.11 -0.62
N ILE A 86 3.91 -5.22 -1.32
CA ILE A 86 3.02 -6.38 -1.29
C ILE A 86 3.62 -7.40 -0.35
N LYS A 87 2.85 -7.83 0.65
CA LYS A 87 3.31 -8.80 1.64
C LYS A 87 2.21 -9.80 1.93
N ASP A 88 2.58 -11.07 2.09
CA ASP A 88 1.64 -12.08 2.54
C ASP A 88 1.33 -11.90 4.02
N ILE A 89 0.07 -12.14 4.41
CA ILE A 89 -0.40 -11.86 5.77
C ILE A 89 0.32 -12.73 6.81
N GLU A 90 0.71 -13.95 6.45
CA GLU A 90 1.40 -14.84 7.38
C GLU A 90 2.77 -14.29 7.77
N THR A 91 3.56 -13.85 6.79
CA THR A 91 4.86 -13.22 7.06
C THR A 91 4.68 -11.91 7.84
N PHE A 92 3.69 -11.12 7.49
CA PHE A 92 3.38 -9.88 8.20
C PHE A 92 3.11 -10.16 9.68
N ASN A 93 2.26 -11.12 9.98
CA ASN A 93 1.91 -11.49 11.35
C ASN A 93 3.09 -12.09 12.10
N MET A 94 3.93 -12.87 11.43
CA MET A 94 5.12 -13.47 12.03
C MET A 94 6.08 -12.42 12.56
N TYR A 95 6.28 -11.33 11.82
CA TYR A 95 7.23 -10.27 12.20
C TYR A 95 6.58 -9.13 12.99
N LEU A 96 5.26 -9.14 13.14
CA LEU A 96 4.52 -8.06 13.80
C LEU A 96 5.02 -7.79 15.23
N ASP A 97 5.35 -8.85 15.96
CA ASP A 97 5.79 -8.72 17.36
C ASP A 97 7.27 -8.40 17.51
N VAL A 98 8.07 -8.49 16.45
CA VAL A 98 9.52 -8.37 16.57
C VAL A 98 10.13 -7.22 15.76
N LEU A 99 9.44 -6.73 14.71
CA LEU A 99 9.97 -5.69 13.85
C LEU A 99 9.17 -4.39 13.99
N PRO A 100 9.84 -3.29 14.39
CA PRO A 100 9.15 -2.00 14.58
C PRO A 100 8.40 -1.52 13.34
N PHE A 101 8.92 -1.80 12.14
CA PHE A 101 8.25 -1.40 10.89
C PHE A 101 6.82 -1.94 10.82
N TYR A 102 6.65 -3.25 11.07
CA TYR A 102 5.32 -3.88 11.00
C TYR A 102 4.40 -3.38 12.11
N GLN A 103 4.96 -3.15 13.31
CA GLN A 103 4.20 -2.59 14.42
C GLN A 103 3.69 -1.19 14.08
N ASN A 104 4.52 -0.36 13.45
CA ASN A 104 4.15 0.98 13.04
C ASN A 104 3.07 0.99 11.96
N VAL A 105 3.14 0.07 11.01
CA VAL A 105 2.12 -0.08 9.97
C VAL A 105 0.76 -0.37 10.61
N MET A 106 0.72 -1.30 11.57
CA MET A 106 -0.53 -1.64 12.26
C MET A 106 -1.03 -0.53 13.17
N LYS A 107 -0.13 0.14 13.87
CA LYS A 107 -0.49 1.16 14.86
C LYS A 107 -0.91 2.47 14.22
N GLU A 108 -0.20 2.91 13.19
CA GLU A 108 -0.40 4.21 12.54
C GLU A 108 -1.18 4.13 11.23
N GLY A 109 -1.27 2.94 10.65
CA GLY A 109 -1.86 2.74 9.36
C GLY A 109 -3.37 2.96 9.32
N ILE A 110 -3.83 3.42 8.15
CA ILE A 110 -5.25 3.62 7.89
C ILE A 110 -5.69 2.60 6.86
N LYS A 111 -6.66 1.77 7.22
CA LYS A 111 -7.19 0.76 6.31
C LYS A 111 -7.97 1.42 5.19
N VAL A 112 -7.57 1.15 3.94
CA VAL A 112 -8.20 1.71 2.74
C VAL A 112 -9.21 0.72 2.17
N ALA A 113 -8.90 -0.55 2.24
CA ALA A 113 -9.77 -1.62 1.74
C ALA A 113 -9.55 -2.93 2.50
#